data_c02074063cb0f6df0def018423c211f8
#
_entry.id   c02074063cb0f6df0def018423c211f8
#
_cell.length_a   1.000
_cell.length_b   1.000
_cell.length_c   1.000
_cell.angle_alpha   90.00
_cell.angle_beta   90.00
_cell.angle_gamma   90.00
#
_symmetry.space_group_name_H-M   'P 1'
#
loop_
_entity.id
_entity.type
_entity.pdbx_description
1 polymer ?
#
loop_
_entity_poly.entity_id
_entity_poly.type
_entity_poly.pdbx_seq_one_letter_code
_entity_poly.pdbx_strand_id
1 'polypeptide(L)'
;MATFETAFYQQRREEQNPHTIGTAERYTGESILQREKICKWIEEDQPLDKLLSQEKDWWYYYHLSVMRQGLFAWYPFKKEAELLEIDAEYGALTGLFCDKCKKVAVTETCYERAKAIAKRYNDRENLTVYAGALEDFDYTKFYD
;
A
#
# COMPACT_ATOMS: atom_id res chain seq x y z
N MET A 1 1.39 -6.23 15.20
CA MET A 1 1.99 -5.14 14.39
C MET A 1 2.20 -5.63 12.97
N ALA A 2 1.86 -4.80 11.99
CA ALA A 2 2.19 -5.10 10.60
C ALA A 2 3.71 -5.25 10.43
N THR A 3 4.14 -6.27 9.70
CA THR A 3 5.55 -6.47 9.40
C THR A 3 5.92 -5.64 8.17
N PHE A 4 7.06 -4.94 8.24
CA PHE A 4 7.58 -4.16 7.14
C PHE A 4 8.98 -4.64 6.75
N GLU A 5 9.13 -5.12 5.52
CA GLU A 5 10.38 -5.68 5.01
C GLU A 5 10.96 -4.81 3.90
N THR A 6 12.21 -4.36 4.07
CA THR A 6 12.89 -3.41 3.17
C THR A 6 14.17 -3.96 2.55
N ALA A 7 14.55 -5.21 2.83
CA ALA A 7 15.87 -5.74 2.47
C ALA A 7 16.21 -5.61 0.98
N PHE A 8 15.21 -5.75 0.10
CA PHE A 8 15.41 -5.66 -1.35
C PHE A 8 15.47 -4.22 -1.86
N TYR A 9 14.80 -3.29 -1.18
CA TYR A 9 14.75 -1.90 -1.61
C TYR A 9 16.10 -1.18 -1.43
N GLN A 10 16.82 -1.46 -0.35
CA GLN A 10 18.11 -0.82 -0.09
C GLN A 10 19.15 -1.24 -1.13
N GLN A 11 19.18 -2.53 -1.49
CA GLN A 11 20.14 -3.05 -2.46
C GLN A 11 19.93 -2.45 -3.86
N ARG A 12 18.67 -2.31 -4.31
CA ARG A 12 18.35 -1.70 -5.62
C ARG A 12 18.50 -0.18 -5.66
N ARG A 13 18.33 0.53 -4.56
CA ARG A 13 18.51 1.99 -4.52
C ARG A 13 19.95 2.40 -4.78
N GLU A 14 20.90 1.57 -4.39
CA GLU A 14 22.33 1.78 -4.67
C GLU A 14 22.67 1.50 -6.15
N GLU A 15 21.91 0.64 -6.81
CA GLU A 15 22.11 0.25 -8.22
C GLU A 15 21.28 1.07 -9.22
N GLN A 16 20.22 1.73 -8.79
CA GLN A 16 19.32 2.47 -9.67
C GLN A 16 19.79 3.90 -9.91
N ASN A 17 20.08 4.17 -11.18
CA ASN A 17 20.30 5.50 -11.75
C ASN A 17 19.14 6.45 -11.36
N PRO A 18 19.39 7.70 -10.91
CA PRO A 18 18.37 8.68 -10.50
C PRO A 18 17.28 8.97 -11.53
N HIS A 19 17.45 8.52 -12.76
CA HIS A 19 16.41 8.60 -13.81
C HIS A 19 15.22 7.64 -13.62
N THR A 20 15.31 6.65 -12.74
CA THR A 20 14.24 5.67 -12.51
C THR A 20 13.13 6.21 -11.59
N ILE A 21 13.40 7.26 -10.79
CA ILE A 21 12.39 7.94 -9.96
C ILE A 21 11.28 8.57 -10.83
N GLY A 22 11.61 8.99 -12.06
CA GLY A 22 10.64 9.56 -12.99
C GLY A 22 9.71 8.54 -13.69
N THR A 23 9.91 7.24 -13.54
CA THR A 23 9.05 6.24 -14.19
C THR A 23 7.81 5.93 -13.36
N ALA A 24 7.89 5.89 -12.04
CA ALA A 24 6.72 5.69 -11.17
C ALA A 24 5.72 6.85 -11.32
N GLU A 25 6.19 8.09 -11.45
CA GLU A 25 5.33 9.26 -11.67
C GLU A 25 4.58 9.22 -13.01
N ARG A 26 5.17 8.63 -14.05
CA ARG A 26 4.52 8.53 -15.38
C ARG A 26 3.36 7.55 -15.40
N TYR A 27 3.42 6.49 -14.56
CA TYR A 27 2.39 5.45 -14.56
C TYR A 27 1.21 5.77 -13.66
N THR A 28 1.40 6.54 -12.60
CA THR A 28 0.36 6.81 -11.60
C THR A 28 -0.26 8.19 -11.70
N GLY A 29 0.34 9.11 -12.46
CA GLY A 29 -0.07 10.52 -12.49
C GLY A 29 0.11 11.25 -11.14
N GLU A 30 0.82 10.62 -10.20
CA GLU A 30 1.09 11.19 -8.88
C GLU A 30 2.19 12.23 -8.94
N SER A 31 1.92 13.40 -8.37
CA SER A 31 2.95 14.41 -8.14
C SER A 31 3.69 14.17 -6.80
N ILE A 32 4.92 14.67 -6.71
CA ILE A 32 5.70 14.64 -5.46
C ILE A 32 4.92 15.28 -4.31
N LEU A 33 4.24 16.41 -4.57
CA LEU A 33 3.44 17.12 -3.57
C LEU A 33 2.26 16.30 -3.06
N GLN A 34 1.60 15.56 -3.93
CA GLN A 34 0.50 14.65 -3.54
C GLN A 34 1.02 13.54 -2.62
N ARG A 35 2.13 12.91 -3.00
CA ARG A 35 2.78 11.87 -2.19
C ARG A 35 3.19 12.39 -0.81
N GLU A 36 3.91 13.49 -0.75
CA GLU A 36 4.34 14.11 0.51
C GLU A 36 3.17 14.44 1.41
N LYS A 37 2.09 15.00 0.85
CA LYS A 37 0.88 15.34 1.59
C LYS A 37 0.20 14.12 2.20
N ILE A 38 0.02 13.03 1.44
CA ILE A 38 -0.58 11.79 1.95
C ILE A 38 0.31 11.15 3.02
N CYS A 39 1.60 10.98 2.73
CA CYS A 39 2.54 10.40 3.67
C CYS A 39 2.53 11.16 5.00
N LYS A 40 2.51 12.49 4.95
CA LYS A 40 2.39 13.32 6.15
C LYS A 40 1.09 13.07 6.92
N TRP A 41 -0.05 13.02 6.24
CA TRP A 41 -1.33 12.74 6.89
C TRP A 41 -1.33 11.39 7.62
N ILE A 42 -0.77 10.36 6.99
CA ILE A 42 -0.70 9.02 7.57
C ILE A 42 0.33 8.98 8.73
N GLU A 43 1.48 9.60 8.57
CA GLU A 43 2.53 9.63 9.59
C GLU A 43 2.09 10.37 10.86
N GLU A 44 1.30 11.43 10.71
CA GLU A 44 0.74 12.21 11.81
C GLU A 44 -0.57 11.63 12.36
N ASP A 45 -1.00 10.44 11.94
CA ASP A 45 -2.26 9.79 12.33
C ASP A 45 -3.49 10.71 12.13
N GLN A 46 -3.48 11.51 11.07
CA GLN A 46 -4.57 12.43 10.79
C GLN A 46 -5.87 11.67 10.43
N PRO A 47 -7.05 12.21 10.80
CA PRO A 47 -8.34 11.58 10.49
C PRO A 47 -8.64 11.70 8.98
N LEU A 48 -8.25 10.68 8.21
CA LEU A 48 -8.31 10.69 6.75
C LEU A 48 -9.72 11.00 6.21
N ASP A 49 -10.77 10.45 6.81
CA ASP A 49 -12.15 10.69 6.37
C ASP A 49 -12.52 12.17 6.48
N LYS A 50 -12.08 12.84 7.55
CA LYS A 50 -12.31 14.27 7.74
C LYS A 50 -11.52 15.09 6.73
N LEU A 51 -10.26 14.72 6.47
CA LEU A 51 -9.43 15.41 5.49
C LEU A 51 -10.00 15.26 4.09
N LEU A 52 -10.40 14.04 3.72
CA LEU A 52 -11.03 13.76 2.44
C LEU A 52 -12.33 14.53 2.24
N SER A 53 -13.15 14.72 3.28
CA SER A 53 -14.38 15.52 3.17
C SER A 53 -14.14 16.99 2.82
N GLN A 54 -12.95 17.50 3.05
CA GLN A 54 -12.53 18.87 2.75
C GLN A 54 -11.72 18.97 1.45
N GLU A 55 -11.27 17.83 0.92
CA GLU A 55 -10.45 17.78 -0.28
C GLU A 55 -11.32 17.86 -1.54
N LYS A 56 -10.85 18.58 -2.55
CA LYS A 56 -11.56 18.74 -3.83
C LYS A 56 -10.99 17.88 -4.93
N ASP A 57 -9.77 17.42 -4.76
CA ASP A 57 -9.10 16.60 -5.74
C ASP A 57 -9.52 15.15 -5.57
N TRP A 58 -10.21 14.62 -6.59
CA TRP A 58 -10.66 13.24 -6.67
C TRP A 58 -9.52 12.24 -6.49
N TRP A 59 -8.29 12.62 -6.83
CA TRP A 59 -7.12 11.77 -6.73
C TRP A 59 -6.91 11.26 -5.29
N TYR A 60 -7.05 12.14 -4.27
CA TYR A 60 -6.94 11.73 -2.86
C TYR A 60 -8.05 10.77 -2.44
N TYR A 61 -9.27 11.00 -2.92
CA TYR A 61 -10.39 10.09 -2.68
C TYR A 61 -10.11 8.72 -3.23
N TYR A 62 -9.64 8.64 -4.46
CA TYR A 62 -9.35 7.38 -5.12
C TYR A 62 -8.32 6.56 -4.35
N HIS A 63 -7.25 7.18 -3.87
CA HIS A 63 -6.14 6.47 -3.23
C HIS A 63 -6.32 6.19 -1.73
N LEU A 64 -7.20 6.92 -1.04
CA LEU A 64 -7.32 6.81 0.41
C LEU A 64 -8.68 6.35 0.92
N SER A 65 -9.75 6.56 0.13
CA SER A 65 -11.11 6.32 0.62
C SER A 65 -11.41 4.84 0.80
N VAL A 66 -11.97 4.52 1.96
CA VAL A 66 -12.52 3.19 2.26
C VAL A 66 -13.74 2.83 1.37
N MET A 67 -14.31 3.79 0.65
CA MET A 67 -15.40 3.50 -0.30
C MET A 67 -14.99 2.51 -1.39
N ARG A 68 -13.72 2.46 -1.77
CA ARG A 68 -13.20 1.45 -2.70
C ARG A 68 -13.37 0.02 -2.20
N GLN A 69 -13.44 -0.18 -0.89
CA GLN A 69 -13.69 -1.50 -0.29
C GLN A 69 -15.03 -2.09 -0.73
N GLY A 70 -16.02 -1.24 -1.07
CA GLY A 70 -17.28 -1.68 -1.65
C GLY A 70 -17.15 -2.52 -2.91
N LEU A 71 -16.05 -2.40 -3.65
CA LEU A 71 -15.76 -3.21 -4.84
C LEU A 71 -15.60 -4.70 -4.51
N PHE A 72 -15.12 -5.02 -3.31
CA PHE A 72 -14.80 -6.38 -2.88
C PHE A 72 -15.53 -6.81 -1.60
N ALA A 73 -16.25 -5.92 -0.92
CA ALA A 73 -16.91 -6.21 0.35
C ALA A 73 -17.93 -7.36 0.23
N TRP A 74 -18.55 -7.52 -0.94
CA TRP A 74 -19.51 -8.57 -1.26
C TRP A 74 -18.88 -9.92 -1.57
N TYR A 75 -17.57 -9.97 -1.87
CA TYR A 75 -16.90 -11.20 -2.25
C TYR A 75 -16.72 -12.12 -1.01
N PRO A 76 -17.09 -13.42 -1.12
CA PRO A 76 -17.02 -14.35 -0.01
C PRO A 76 -15.60 -14.91 0.15
N PHE A 77 -14.68 -14.09 0.66
CA PHE A 77 -13.33 -14.56 0.99
C PHE A 77 -13.38 -15.74 1.95
N LYS A 78 -12.55 -16.75 1.71
CA LYS A 78 -12.34 -17.83 2.67
C LYS A 78 -11.55 -17.27 3.86
N LYS A 79 -11.98 -17.57 5.10
CA LYS A 79 -11.29 -17.11 6.33
C LYS A 79 -9.83 -17.54 6.40
N GLU A 80 -9.51 -18.72 5.85
CA GLU A 80 -8.16 -19.27 5.82
C GLU A 80 -7.32 -18.78 4.61
N ALA A 81 -7.87 -17.89 3.80
CA ALA A 81 -7.16 -17.40 2.62
C ALA A 81 -5.90 -16.62 3.01
N GLU A 82 -4.86 -16.85 2.25
CA GLU A 82 -3.67 -16.01 2.18
C GLU A 82 -3.75 -15.20 0.90
N LEU A 83 -3.66 -13.86 0.99
CA LEU A 83 -3.91 -12.95 -0.11
C LEU A 83 -2.66 -12.12 -0.39
N LEU A 84 -2.32 -11.98 -1.66
CA LEU A 84 -1.31 -11.06 -2.14
C LEU A 84 -1.98 -9.87 -2.85
N GLU A 85 -1.78 -8.69 -2.33
CA GLU A 85 -2.17 -7.42 -2.96
C GLU A 85 -0.94 -6.80 -3.63
N ILE A 86 -1.04 -6.58 -4.96
CA ILE A 86 0.06 -6.06 -5.78
C ILE A 86 -0.23 -4.60 -6.08
N ASP A 87 0.80 -3.75 -5.94
CA ASP A 87 0.72 -2.29 -6.18
C ASP A 87 -0.44 -1.65 -5.40
N ALA A 88 -0.42 -1.85 -4.08
CA ALA A 88 -1.50 -1.41 -3.19
C ALA A 88 -1.59 0.12 -3.04
N GLU A 89 -0.64 0.86 -3.59
CA GLU A 89 -0.55 2.33 -3.53
C GLU A 89 -0.52 2.84 -2.08
N TYR A 90 -1.64 3.35 -1.56
CA TYR A 90 -1.77 3.77 -0.16
C TYR A 90 -2.69 2.85 0.65
N GLY A 91 -2.96 1.65 0.14
CA GLY A 91 -3.68 0.61 0.87
C GLY A 91 -5.17 0.87 1.03
N ALA A 92 -5.85 1.46 0.04
CA ALA A 92 -7.29 1.71 0.14
C ALA A 92 -8.12 0.42 0.35
N LEU A 93 -7.65 -0.72 -0.16
CA LEU A 93 -8.28 -2.03 -0.03
C LEU A 93 -7.67 -2.89 1.06
N THR A 94 -6.42 -2.64 1.44
CA THR A 94 -5.64 -3.48 2.36
C THR A 94 -6.36 -3.77 3.67
N GLY A 95 -7.03 -2.77 4.26
CA GLY A 95 -7.79 -2.95 5.50
C GLY A 95 -8.92 -3.98 5.36
N LEU A 96 -9.67 -3.95 4.25
CA LEU A 96 -10.71 -4.93 3.97
C LEU A 96 -10.13 -6.35 3.88
N PHE A 97 -9.00 -6.49 3.18
CA PHE A 97 -8.36 -7.80 3.03
C PHE A 97 -7.86 -8.33 4.37
N CYS A 98 -7.30 -7.47 5.22
CA CYS A 98 -6.90 -7.85 6.58
C CYS A 98 -8.09 -8.32 7.44
N ASP A 99 -9.27 -7.72 7.27
CA ASP A 99 -10.49 -8.11 7.98
C ASP A 99 -11.07 -9.44 7.47
N LYS A 100 -10.81 -9.81 6.21
CA LYS A 100 -11.44 -10.96 5.54
C LYS A 100 -10.55 -12.20 5.45
N CYS A 101 -9.23 -12.03 5.42
CA CYS A 101 -8.27 -13.09 5.14
C CYS A 101 -7.40 -13.39 6.35
N LYS A 102 -6.86 -14.62 6.40
CA LYS A 102 -5.96 -15.07 7.47
C LYS A 102 -4.62 -14.34 7.44
N LYS A 103 -4.08 -14.17 6.23
CA LYS A 103 -2.84 -13.42 5.99
C LYS A 103 -2.98 -12.54 4.76
N VAL A 104 -2.36 -11.40 4.82
CA VAL A 104 -2.28 -10.45 3.70
C VAL A 104 -0.82 -10.05 3.52
N ALA A 105 -0.34 -10.26 2.30
CA ALA A 105 0.93 -9.72 1.85
C ALA A 105 0.66 -8.58 0.87
N VAL A 106 1.39 -7.50 1.00
CA VAL A 106 1.32 -6.34 0.11
C VAL A 106 2.67 -6.13 -0.53
N THR A 107 2.71 -5.94 -1.84
CA THR A 107 3.90 -5.45 -2.55
C THR A 107 3.65 -4.05 -3.09
N GLU A 108 4.59 -3.15 -2.88
CA GLU A 108 4.54 -1.77 -3.38
C GLU A 108 5.95 -1.33 -3.80
N THR A 109 6.09 -0.89 -5.04
CA THR A 109 7.39 -0.51 -5.61
C THR A 109 7.93 0.81 -5.05
N CYS A 110 7.04 1.72 -4.64
CA CYS A 110 7.42 2.99 -4.03
C CYS A 110 7.61 2.81 -2.53
N TYR A 111 8.83 3.02 -2.06
CA TYR A 111 9.18 2.88 -0.64
C TYR A 111 8.31 3.72 0.28
N GLU A 112 8.08 4.98 -0.08
CA GLU A 112 7.29 5.92 0.71
C GLU A 112 5.84 5.45 0.84
N ARG A 113 5.25 4.89 -0.22
CA ARG A 113 3.90 4.31 -0.19
C ARG A 113 3.86 3.04 0.65
N ALA A 114 4.83 2.15 0.49
CA ALA A 114 4.93 0.93 1.30
C ALA A 114 5.03 1.27 2.80
N LYS A 115 5.88 2.25 3.15
CA LYS A 115 5.99 2.76 4.52
C LYS A 115 4.66 3.34 5.03
N ALA A 116 3.95 4.10 4.18
CA ALA A 116 2.65 4.66 4.52
C ALA A 116 1.59 3.56 4.76
N ILE A 117 1.56 2.49 3.96
CA ILE A 117 0.67 1.34 4.18
C ILE A 117 0.97 0.69 5.54
N ALA A 118 2.24 0.39 5.82
CA ALA A 118 2.64 -0.24 7.07
C ALA A 118 2.29 0.63 8.29
N LYS A 119 2.41 1.95 8.20
CA LYS A 119 2.01 2.88 9.24
C LYS A 119 0.48 2.94 9.39
N ARG A 120 -0.25 3.03 8.28
CA ARG A 120 -1.73 3.13 8.26
C ARG A 120 -2.40 1.93 8.91
N TYR A 121 -1.81 0.75 8.77
CA TYR A 121 -2.34 -0.52 9.24
C TYR A 121 -1.42 -1.20 10.27
N ASN A 122 -0.73 -0.41 11.09
CA ASN A 122 0.25 -0.90 12.06
C ASN A 122 -0.36 -1.79 13.16
N ASP A 123 -1.66 -1.72 13.35
CA ASP A 123 -2.43 -2.56 14.27
C ASP A 123 -2.77 -3.96 13.72
N ARG A 124 -2.49 -4.23 12.42
CA ARG A 124 -2.84 -5.48 11.76
C ARG A 124 -1.72 -6.52 11.90
N GLU A 125 -1.93 -7.53 12.73
CA GLU A 125 -0.95 -8.61 12.97
C GLU A 125 -0.80 -9.56 11.77
N ASN A 126 -1.83 -9.65 10.92
CA ASN A 126 -1.86 -10.51 9.75
C ASN A 126 -1.37 -9.84 8.46
N LEU A 127 -0.78 -8.64 8.55
CA LEU A 127 -0.28 -7.88 7.41
C LEU A 127 1.24 -7.92 7.34
N THR A 128 1.77 -8.22 6.15
CA THR A 128 3.18 -8.01 5.81
C THR A 128 3.27 -7.11 4.58
N VAL A 129 4.05 -6.02 4.68
CA VAL A 129 4.27 -5.07 3.59
C VAL A 129 5.69 -5.17 3.09
N TYR A 130 5.85 -5.41 1.79
CA TYR A 130 7.13 -5.49 1.10
C TYR A 130 7.32 -4.27 0.21
N ALA A 131 8.41 -3.55 0.43
CA ALA A 131 8.84 -2.47 -0.45
C ALA A 131 9.77 -3.03 -1.53
N GLY A 132 9.25 -3.19 -2.73
CA GLY A 132 10.00 -3.74 -3.86
C GLY A 132 9.09 -4.09 -5.03
N ALA A 133 9.71 -4.46 -6.15
CA ALA A 133 8.98 -4.93 -7.31
C ALA A 133 8.48 -6.38 -7.12
N LEU A 134 7.42 -6.74 -7.83
CA LEU A 134 6.82 -8.07 -7.72
C LEU A 134 7.82 -9.20 -8.03
N GLU A 135 8.70 -8.98 -8.99
CA GLU A 135 9.75 -9.93 -9.39
C GLU A 135 10.82 -10.20 -8.30
N ASP A 136 10.90 -9.31 -7.30
CA ASP A 136 11.82 -9.49 -6.17
C ASP A 136 11.22 -10.30 -5.03
N PHE A 137 9.91 -10.56 -5.13
CA PHE A 137 9.15 -11.21 -4.09
C PHE A 137 9.01 -12.71 -4.39
N ASP A 138 9.41 -13.55 -3.43
CA ASP A 138 9.21 -15.00 -3.52
C ASP A 138 7.76 -15.35 -3.12
N TYR A 139 6.84 -15.23 -4.08
CA TYR A 139 5.42 -15.53 -3.86
C TYR A 139 5.13 -17.04 -3.83
N THR A 140 6.12 -17.91 -4.10
CA THR A 140 5.92 -19.36 -4.01
C THR A 140 5.61 -19.83 -2.60
N LYS A 141 5.92 -19.02 -1.59
CA LYS A 141 5.59 -19.28 -0.18
C LYS A 141 4.14 -18.97 0.19
N PHE A 142 3.37 -18.32 -0.70
CA PHE A 142 2.00 -17.86 -0.44
C PHE A 142 0.94 -18.65 -1.17
N TYR A 143 1.33 -19.48 -2.14
CA TYR A 143 0.41 -20.31 -2.92
C TYR A 143 0.90 -21.76 -2.86
N ASP A 144 0.18 -22.56 -2.08
CA ASP A 144 0.25 -24.01 -2.17
C ASP A 144 -0.47 -24.52 -3.41
#